data_78a5358c5292017580a70dd0dbe080fe
#
_entry.id   78a5358c5292017580a70dd0dbe080fe
#
_cell.length_a   1.000
_cell.length_b   1.000
_cell.length_c   1.000
_cell.angle_alpha   90.00
_cell.angle_beta   90.00
_cell.angle_gamma   90.00
#
_symmetry.space_group_name_H-M   'P 1'
#
loop_
_entity.id
_entity.type
_entity.pdbx_description
1 polymer ?
#
loop_
_entity_poly.entity_id
_entity_poly.type
_entity_poly.pdbx_seq_one_letter_code
_entity_poly.pdbx_strand_id
1 'polypeptide(L)'
;MSRSRRGGSALLRMAGPRALRSGARANDVGMMLRAMTLARNASQRGEVPVGAVVYHGRTVVTEHANDREVTGDPTGHAELVAMREAGRARGAWRLSDCSLAVTLEPCAMCAGAIVNARIGRVFFGAHDPKAGACGSLWSIPADGRLNHRPPIVAGILAKTCGRQLTSFFARRRQERNASRDASTKPSPRISRNTTVA
;
A
#
# COMPACT_ATOMS: atom_id res chain seq x y z
N MET A 1 -1.03 25.43 32.58
CA MET A 1 -2.26 25.79 31.82
C MET A 1 -2.10 25.30 30.40
N SER A 2 -2.63 24.16 30.15
CA SER A 2 -3.88 23.80 29.47
C SER A 2 -3.88 24.04 27.95
N ARG A 3 -4.12 22.93 27.27
CA ARG A 3 -4.78 22.66 25.98
C ARG A 3 -3.92 22.02 24.90
N SER A 4 -4.05 20.75 24.73
CA SER A 4 -4.26 20.14 23.41
C SER A 4 -4.67 18.66 23.56
N ARG A 5 -5.95 18.41 23.72
CA ARG A 5 -6.56 17.08 23.56
C ARG A 5 -7.82 17.21 22.72
N ARG A 6 -7.69 17.49 21.42
CA ARG A 6 -8.84 17.45 20.48
C ARG A 6 -8.56 16.84 19.10
N GLY A 7 -7.48 16.08 18.90
CA GLY A 7 -7.21 15.42 17.63
C GLY A 7 -7.81 14.02 17.45
N GLY A 8 -8.09 13.31 18.54
CA GLY A 8 -8.47 11.89 18.47
C GLY A 8 -9.92 11.61 18.06
N SER A 9 -10.84 12.55 18.29
CA SER A 9 -12.28 12.30 18.12
C SER A 9 -12.78 12.37 16.68
N ALA A 10 -12.14 13.17 15.83
CA ALA A 10 -12.57 13.35 14.42
C ALA A 10 -12.14 12.18 13.53
N LEU A 11 -10.96 11.62 13.75
CA LEU A 11 -10.46 10.46 13.01
C LEU A 11 -11.24 9.18 13.30
N LEU A 12 -11.72 9.02 14.54
CA LEU A 12 -12.54 7.88 14.93
C LEU A 12 -13.93 7.87 14.25
N ARG A 13 -14.45 9.04 13.89
CA ARG A 13 -15.74 9.18 13.18
C ARG A 13 -15.69 8.78 11.71
N MET A 14 -14.49 8.77 11.08
CA MET A 14 -14.31 8.32 9.70
C MET A 14 -14.27 6.79 9.55
N ALA A 15 -13.95 6.08 10.62
CA ALA A 15 -14.04 4.63 10.70
C ALA A 15 -15.46 4.25 11.19
N GLY A 16 -16.39 4.14 10.26
CA GLY A 16 -17.78 3.75 10.59
C GLY A 16 -17.85 2.38 11.30
N PRO A 17 -19.00 2.04 11.91
CA PRO A 17 -19.16 0.85 12.77
C PRO A 17 -18.82 -0.49 12.09
N ARG A 18 -18.69 -0.51 10.77
CA ARG A 18 -18.34 -1.70 9.98
C ARG A 18 -16.85 -2.09 10.08
N ALA A 19 -15.93 -1.12 10.26
CA ALA A 19 -14.50 -1.40 10.43
C ALA A 19 -14.20 -2.07 11.78
N LEU A 20 -14.99 -1.78 12.80
CA LEU A 20 -14.87 -2.37 14.13
C LEU A 20 -15.49 -3.78 14.24
N ARG A 21 -16.39 -4.15 13.34
CA ARG A 21 -17.00 -5.50 13.30
C ARG A 21 -16.07 -6.58 12.73
N SER A 22 -14.98 -6.19 12.07
CA SER A 22 -14.01 -7.10 11.44
C SER A 22 -12.89 -7.59 12.39
N GLY A 23 -13.00 -7.37 13.70
CA GLY A 23 -11.94 -7.70 14.66
C GLY A 23 -10.77 -6.71 14.70
N ALA A 24 -10.86 -5.58 13.96
CA ALA A 24 -9.92 -4.48 14.03
C ALA A 24 -10.19 -3.61 15.28
N ARG A 25 -9.13 -3.20 15.98
CA ARG A 25 -9.19 -2.26 17.09
C ARG A 25 -9.01 -0.82 16.58
N ALA A 26 -9.37 0.18 17.40
CA ALA A 26 -9.16 1.59 17.04
C ALA A 26 -7.70 1.91 16.64
N ASN A 27 -6.75 1.25 17.28
CA ASN A 27 -5.33 1.38 16.94
C ASN A 27 -5.00 0.86 15.54
N ASP A 28 -5.58 -0.27 15.12
CA ASP A 28 -5.34 -0.87 13.80
C ASP A 28 -5.87 0.03 12.68
N VAL A 29 -6.99 0.71 12.93
CA VAL A 29 -7.52 1.75 12.04
C VAL A 29 -6.57 2.95 11.98
N GLY A 30 -5.99 3.36 13.09
CA GLY A 30 -4.97 4.42 13.13
C GLY A 30 -3.73 4.06 12.29
N MET A 31 -3.24 2.82 12.37
CA MET A 31 -2.12 2.35 11.56
C MET A 31 -2.48 2.25 10.07
N MET A 32 -3.71 1.87 9.73
CA MET A 32 -4.19 1.90 8.35
C MET A 32 -4.24 3.33 7.79
N LEU A 33 -4.71 4.32 8.57
CA LEU A 33 -4.69 5.73 8.15
C LEU A 33 -3.26 6.23 7.90
N ARG A 34 -2.31 5.79 8.72
CA ARG A 34 -0.89 6.09 8.51
C ARG A 34 -0.37 5.45 7.21
N ALA A 35 -0.66 4.18 6.96
CA ALA A 35 -0.33 3.49 5.71
C ALA A 35 -0.95 4.21 4.49
N MET A 36 -2.17 4.71 4.59
CA MET A 36 -2.81 5.49 3.52
C MET A 36 -2.11 6.82 3.24
N THR A 37 -1.51 7.45 4.25
CA THR A 37 -0.70 8.67 4.05
C THR A 37 0.56 8.35 3.27
N LEU A 38 1.24 7.25 3.60
CA LEU A 38 2.41 6.76 2.85
C LEU A 38 2.04 6.43 1.38
N ALA A 39 0.91 5.75 1.17
CA ALA A 39 0.39 5.46 -0.16
C ALA A 39 0.14 6.73 -0.99
N ARG A 40 -0.41 7.79 -0.38
CA ARG A 40 -0.60 9.08 -1.04
C ARG A 40 0.74 9.70 -1.44
N ASN A 41 1.72 9.68 -0.56
CA ASN A 41 3.06 10.21 -0.84
C ASN A 41 3.76 9.42 -1.96
N ALA A 42 3.58 8.09 -2.02
CA ALA A 42 4.04 7.26 -3.14
C ALA A 42 3.42 7.71 -4.45
N SER A 43 2.09 7.90 -4.50
CA SER A 43 1.38 8.39 -5.68
C SER A 43 1.91 9.71 -6.22
N GLN A 44 2.35 10.63 -5.34
CA GLN A 44 2.93 11.92 -5.73
C GLN A 44 4.30 11.77 -6.40
N ARG A 45 5.02 10.69 -6.09
CA ARG A 45 6.31 10.36 -6.71
C ARG A 45 6.18 9.44 -7.94
N GLY A 46 4.96 9.19 -8.43
CA GLY A 46 4.71 8.31 -9.58
C GLY A 46 4.66 6.82 -9.23
N GLU A 47 4.81 6.45 -7.97
CA GLU A 47 4.71 5.07 -7.48
C GLU A 47 3.26 4.60 -7.32
N VAL A 48 3.05 3.30 -7.42
CA VAL A 48 1.76 2.69 -7.07
C VAL A 48 1.43 3.00 -5.61
N PRO A 49 0.24 3.56 -5.30
CA PRO A 49 -0.11 4.04 -3.97
C PRO A 49 -0.40 2.90 -2.99
N VAL A 50 0.66 2.24 -2.57
CA VAL A 50 0.64 1.25 -1.49
C VAL A 50 1.54 1.73 -0.36
N GLY A 51 1.03 1.64 0.86
CA GLY A 51 1.77 1.95 2.08
C GLY A 51 1.57 0.85 3.10
N ALA A 52 2.62 0.57 3.87
CA ALA A 52 2.66 -0.45 4.89
C ALA A 52 3.28 0.07 6.19
N VAL A 53 2.74 -0.40 7.32
CA VAL A 53 3.21 -0.06 8.67
C VAL A 53 3.39 -1.36 9.45
N VAL A 54 4.59 -1.62 9.95
CA VAL A 54 4.87 -2.66 10.94
C VAL A 54 4.87 -2.02 12.32
N TYR A 55 4.08 -2.57 13.25
CA TYR A 55 3.92 -2.00 14.58
C TYR A 55 3.78 -3.08 15.66
N HIS A 56 4.18 -2.73 16.87
CA HIS A 56 4.02 -3.53 18.09
C HIS A 56 3.14 -2.77 19.09
N GLY A 57 2.00 -3.34 19.46
CA GLY A 57 1.02 -2.66 20.30
C GLY A 57 0.55 -1.35 19.67
N ARG A 58 0.95 -0.21 20.24
CA ARG A 58 0.64 1.14 19.74
C ARG A 58 1.84 1.84 19.10
N THR A 59 3.00 1.21 19.09
CA THR A 59 4.26 1.79 18.63
C THR A 59 4.56 1.34 17.21
N VAL A 60 4.80 2.28 16.31
CA VAL A 60 5.31 2.00 14.98
C VAL A 60 6.76 1.54 15.10
N VAL A 61 7.08 0.39 14.50
CA VAL A 61 8.45 -0.11 14.37
C VAL A 61 9.07 0.45 13.09
N THR A 62 8.38 0.27 11.97
CA THR A 62 8.77 0.82 10.67
C THR A 62 7.55 1.11 9.82
N GLU A 63 7.74 1.96 8.82
CA GLU A 63 6.70 2.27 7.85
C GLU A 63 7.32 2.57 6.50
N HIS A 64 6.73 2.06 5.43
CA HIS A 64 7.21 2.27 4.07
C HIS A 64 6.08 2.42 3.07
N ALA A 65 6.40 3.09 1.97
CA ALA A 65 5.58 3.12 0.77
C ALA A 65 6.22 2.24 -0.31
N ASN A 66 5.45 1.89 -1.34
CA ASN A 66 6.00 1.29 -2.56
C ASN A 66 7.08 2.20 -3.15
N ASP A 67 8.19 1.61 -3.60
CA ASP A 67 9.34 2.33 -4.17
C ASP A 67 9.96 1.61 -5.39
N ARG A 68 9.25 0.66 -5.95
CA ARG A 68 9.70 -0.22 -7.03
C ARG A 68 10.21 0.53 -8.26
N GLU A 69 9.47 1.54 -8.71
CA GLU A 69 9.84 2.32 -9.91
C GLU A 69 11.02 3.26 -9.61
N VAL A 70 11.03 3.88 -8.41
CA VAL A 70 12.08 4.83 -8.01
C VAL A 70 13.42 4.13 -7.79
N THR A 71 13.40 2.93 -7.19
CA THR A 71 14.63 2.19 -6.85
C THR A 71 15.07 1.20 -7.94
N GLY A 72 14.18 0.87 -8.90
CA GLY A 72 14.39 -0.21 -9.85
C GLY A 72 14.41 -1.61 -9.20
N ASP A 73 13.91 -1.72 -7.95
CA ASP A 73 13.86 -2.98 -7.22
C ASP A 73 12.52 -3.70 -7.48
N PRO A 74 12.52 -4.86 -8.17
CA PRO A 74 11.29 -5.61 -8.41
C PRO A 74 10.60 -6.09 -7.11
N THR A 75 11.33 -6.09 -6.00
CA THR A 75 10.83 -6.46 -4.67
C THR A 75 10.46 -5.25 -3.80
N GLY A 76 10.57 -4.03 -4.31
CA GLY A 76 10.32 -2.76 -3.63
C GLY A 76 8.85 -2.53 -3.26
N HIS A 77 8.16 -3.56 -2.77
CA HIS A 77 6.80 -3.47 -2.25
C HIS A 77 6.82 -2.96 -0.82
N ALA A 78 5.89 -2.08 -0.48
CA ALA A 78 5.78 -1.45 0.83
C ALA A 78 5.90 -2.44 1.99
N GLU A 79 5.24 -3.60 1.87
CA GLU A 79 5.23 -4.65 2.90
C GLU A 79 6.60 -5.27 3.09
N LEU A 80 7.28 -5.61 1.98
CA LEU A 80 8.61 -6.23 2.03
C LEU A 80 9.63 -5.28 2.64
N VAL A 81 9.65 -4.04 2.18
CA VAL A 81 10.58 -3.03 2.68
C VAL A 81 10.31 -2.78 4.17
N ALA A 82 9.04 -2.60 4.57
CA ALA A 82 8.68 -2.39 5.97
C ALA A 82 9.08 -3.58 6.87
N MET A 83 8.84 -4.82 6.45
CA MET A 83 9.23 -6.00 7.23
C MET A 83 10.74 -6.18 7.31
N ARG A 84 11.47 -5.93 6.22
CA ARG A 84 12.94 -5.99 6.19
C ARG A 84 13.56 -5.00 7.17
N GLU A 85 13.09 -3.74 7.12
CA GLU A 85 13.58 -2.71 8.03
C GLU A 85 13.14 -2.97 9.48
N ALA A 86 11.96 -3.53 9.71
CA ALA A 86 11.53 -3.94 11.04
C ALA A 86 12.44 -5.02 11.63
N GLY A 87 12.84 -6.00 10.83
CA GLY A 87 13.82 -7.02 11.23
C GLY A 87 15.16 -6.41 11.63
N ARG A 88 15.67 -5.45 10.84
CA ARG A 88 16.89 -4.70 11.15
C ARG A 88 16.76 -3.88 12.42
N ALA A 89 15.70 -3.11 12.55
CA ALA A 89 15.46 -2.25 13.72
C ALA A 89 15.32 -3.04 15.02
N ARG A 90 14.82 -4.27 14.95
CA ARG A 90 14.64 -5.14 16.10
C ARG A 90 15.81 -6.10 16.34
N GLY A 91 16.78 -6.15 15.43
CA GLY A 91 17.88 -7.13 15.50
C GLY A 91 17.40 -8.59 15.41
N ALA A 92 16.22 -8.82 14.81
CA ALA A 92 15.58 -10.14 14.78
C ALA A 92 14.75 -10.32 13.50
N TRP A 93 14.91 -11.44 12.81
CA TRP A 93 14.10 -11.76 11.64
C TRP A 93 12.65 -12.15 11.97
N ARG A 94 12.42 -12.64 13.20
CA ARG A 94 11.08 -13.00 13.70
C ARG A 94 10.34 -11.79 14.21
N LEU A 95 9.17 -11.52 13.63
CA LEU A 95 8.30 -10.39 13.96
C LEU A 95 6.97 -10.86 14.57
N SER A 96 7.01 -11.93 15.39
CA SER A 96 5.82 -12.63 15.89
C SER A 96 4.94 -11.78 16.81
N ASP A 97 5.52 -10.78 17.45
CA ASP A 97 4.82 -9.80 18.30
C ASP A 97 4.39 -8.54 17.54
N CYS A 98 4.74 -8.45 16.25
CA CYS A 98 4.39 -7.33 15.39
C CYS A 98 3.13 -7.60 14.57
N SER A 99 2.43 -6.52 14.26
CA SER A 99 1.33 -6.50 13.30
C SER A 99 1.76 -5.71 12.06
N LEU A 100 1.21 -6.10 10.91
CA LEU A 100 1.37 -5.38 9.63
C LEU A 100 0.02 -4.79 9.22
N ALA A 101 -0.01 -3.49 8.94
CA ALA A 101 -1.13 -2.82 8.28
C ALA A 101 -0.69 -2.38 6.88
N VAL A 102 -1.45 -2.72 5.83
CA VAL A 102 -1.15 -2.39 4.44
C VAL A 102 -2.40 -1.97 3.68
N THR A 103 -2.29 -0.99 2.79
CA THR A 103 -3.45 -0.41 2.08
C THR A 103 -4.05 -1.30 1.01
N LEU A 104 -3.27 -2.25 0.47
CA LEU A 104 -3.69 -3.21 -0.55
C LEU A 104 -3.44 -4.64 -0.05
N GLU A 105 -4.26 -5.58 -0.47
CA GLU A 105 -4.06 -7.00 -0.19
C GLU A 105 -2.66 -7.47 -0.65
N PRO A 106 -1.87 -8.12 0.22
CA PRO A 106 -0.54 -8.59 -0.13
C PRO A 106 -0.55 -9.58 -1.29
N CYS A 107 0.35 -9.39 -2.25
CA CYS A 107 0.56 -10.32 -3.36
C CYS A 107 1.28 -11.61 -2.89
N ALA A 108 1.48 -12.58 -3.78
CA ALA A 108 2.10 -13.87 -3.43
C ALA A 108 3.49 -13.72 -2.80
N MET A 109 4.32 -12.80 -3.32
CA MET A 109 5.65 -12.49 -2.78
C MET A 109 5.56 -11.96 -1.35
N CYS A 110 4.70 -10.95 -1.11
CA CYS A 110 4.52 -10.35 0.22
C CYS A 110 3.86 -11.32 1.21
N ALA A 111 2.88 -12.11 0.77
CA ALA A 111 2.23 -13.12 1.59
C ALA A 111 3.22 -14.22 2.03
N GLY A 112 4.11 -14.65 1.14
CA GLY A 112 5.21 -15.55 1.48
C GLY A 112 6.19 -14.95 2.49
N ALA A 113 6.54 -13.67 2.31
CA ALA A 113 7.41 -12.96 3.26
C ALA A 113 6.76 -12.78 4.64
N ILE A 114 5.45 -12.50 4.72
CA ILE A 114 4.67 -12.43 5.96
C ILE A 114 4.80 -13.75 6.75
N VAL A 115 4.64 -14.89 6.08
CA VAL A 115 4.79 -16.20 6.69
C VAL A 115 6.23 -16.42 7.17
N ASN A 116 7.22 -16.12 6.33
CA ASN A 116 8.64 -16.31 6.66
C ASN A 116 9.10 -15.41 7.82
N ALA A 117 8.68 -14.14 7.82
CA ALA A 117 8.99 -13.19 8.90
C ALA A 117 8.21 -13.48 10.20
N ARG A 118 7.28 -14.44 10.20
CA ARG A 118 6.46 -14.77 11.35
C ARG A 118 5.63 -13.58 11.86
N ILE A 119 5.11 -12.74 10.99
CA ILE A 119 4.24 -11.63 11.40
C ILE A 119 3.08 -12.15 12.23
N GLY A 120 2.84 -11.53 13.39
CA GLY A 120 1.84 -12.01 14.34
C GLY A 120 0.40 -11.75 13.88
N ARG A 121 0.13 -10.67 13.11
CA ARG A 121 -1.19 -10.35 12.59
C ARG A 121 -1.10 -9.41 11.38
N VAL A 122 -1.99 -9.60 10.40
CA VAL A 122 -2.04 -8.77 9.19
C VAL A 122 -3.39 -8.10 9.05
N PHE A 123 -3.35 -6.83 8.69
CA PHE A 123 -4.51 -6.01 8.34
C PHE A 123 -4.33 -5.46 6.94
N PHE A 124 -5.31 -5.64 6.06
CA PHE A 124 -5.23 -4.97 4.77
C PHE A 124 -6.51 -4.20 4.42
N GLY A 125 -6.33 -3.18 3.56
CA GLY A 125 -7.40 -2.29 3.12
C GLY A 125 -8.20 -2.89 1.96
N ALA A 126 -7.85 -2.55 0.74
CA ALA A 126 -8.53 -3.00 -0.47
C ALA A 126 -8.11 -4.42 -0.85
N HIS A 127 -9.07 -5.21 -1.35
CA HIS A 127 -8.77 -6.48 -2.01
C HIS A 127 -8.07 -6.24 -3.36
N ASP A 128 -7.21 -7.18 -3.77
CA ASP A 128 -6.58 -7.20 -5.08
C ASP A 128 -7.04 -8.43 -5.89
N PRO A 129 -8.03 -8.30 -6.77
CA PRO A 129 -8.51 -9.41 -7.58
C PRO A 129 -7.51 -9.90 -8.64
N LYS A 130 -6.39 -9.18 -8.85
CA LYS A 130 -5.39 -9.51 -9.88
C LYS A 130 -4.16 -10.22 -9.34
N ALA A 131 -3.76 -9.93 -8.10
CA ALA A 131 -2.52 -10.46 -7.52
C ALA A 131 -2.64 -10.80 -6.03
N GLY A 132 -3.80 -10.57 -5.39
CA GLY A 132 -3.99 -10.76 -3.97
C GLY A 132 -3.83 -12.22 -3.53
N ALA A 133 -3.04 -12.44 -2.49
CA ALA A 133 -2.71 -13.76 -1.99
C ALA A 133 -3.09 -13.98 -0.52
N CYS A 134 -3.98 -13.13 0.00
CA CYS A 134 -4.54 -13.23 1.35
C CYS A 134 -6.07 -13.47 1.34
N GLY A 135 -6.60 -14.04 0.24
CA GLY A 135 -8.01 -14.39 0.11
C GLY A 135 -8.62 -14.14 -1.27
N SER A 136 -8.03 -13.30 -2.14
CA SER A 136 -8.57 -13.00 -3.48
C SER A 136 -8.26 -14.10 -4.51
N LEU A 137 -7.01 -14.23 -4.97
CA LEU A 137 -6.60 -15.32 -5.89
C LEU A 137 -6.06 -16.52 -5.13
N TRP A 138 -5.26 -16.28 -4.10
CA TRP A 138 -4.69 -17.32 -3.24
C TRP A 138 -4.91 -16.96 -1.79
N SER A 139 -4.69 -17.94 -0.92
CA SER A 139 -4.78 -17.78 0.54
C SER A 139 -3.52 -18.33 1.19
N ILE A 140 -2.35 -17.83 0.76
CA ILE A 140 -1.04 -18.34 1.19
C ILE A 140 -0.91 -18.37 2.73
N PRO A 141 -1.21 -17.27 3.48
CA PRO A 141 -1.03 -17.29 4.92
C PRO A 141 -2.00 -18.22 5.67
N ALA A 142 -3.04 -18.75 5.00
CA ALA A 142 -4.00 -19.68 5.58
C ALA A 142 -3.72 -21.15 5.22
N ASP A 143 -2.74 -21.43 4.36
CA ASP A 143 -2.42 -22.78 3.91
C ASP A 143 -1.97 -23.67 5.10
N GLY A 144 -2.69 -24.76 5.32
CA GLY A 144 -2.46 -25.69 6.44
C GLY A 144 -1.11 -26.40 6.44
N ARG A 145 -0.42 -26.40 5.29
CA ARG A 145 0.92 -27.01 5.14
C ARG A 145 2.03 -26.10 5.65
N LEU A 146 1.74 -24.80 5.80
CA LEU A 146 2.71 -23.83 6.30
C LEU A 146 2.80 -23.87 7.83
N ASN A 147 4.00 -23.67 8.33
CA ASN A 147 4.33 -23.72 9.76
C ASN A 147 4.04 -22.41 10.52
N HIS A 148 3.48 -21.41 9.85
CA HIS A 148 3.00 -20.15 10.44
C HIS A 148 1.81 -19.62 9.67
N ARG A 149 0.76 -19.28 10.38
CA ARG A 149 -0.51 -18.82 9.82
C ARG A 149 -1.03 -17.63 10.64
N PRO A 150 -0.61 -16.42 10.32
CA PRO A 150 -1.07 -15.23 11.04
C PRO A 150 -2.56 -14.97 10.76
N PRO A 151 -3.33 -14.51 11.76
CA PRO A 151 -4.67 -14.00 11.55
C PRO A 151 -4.66 -12.84 10.54
N ILE A 152 -5.58 -12.91 9.57
CA ILE A 152 -5.76 -11.88 8.54
C ILE A 152 -7.08 -11.14 8.80
N VAL A 153 -7.03 -9.81 8.83
CA VAL A 153 -8.20 -8.95 8.92
C VAL A 153 -8.29 -8.08 7.66
N ALA A 154 -9.23 -8.40 6.82
CA ALA A 154 -9.43 -7.75 5.53
C ALA A 154 -10.41 -6.57 5.61
N GLY A 155 -10.30 -5.64 4.65
CA GLY A 155 -11.33 -4.64 4.38
C GLY A 155 -11.31 -3.40 5.26
N ILE A 156 -10.21 -3.14 5.99
CA ILE A 156 -10.09 -1.93 6.82
C ILE A 156 -9.96 -0.70 5.92
N LEU A 157 -10.96 0.17 5.95
CA LEU A 157 -11.05 1.35 5.08
C LEU A 157 -10.96 1.02 3.57
N ALA A 158 -11.40 -0.18 3.18
CA ALA A 158 -11.24 -0.74 1.82
C ALA A 158 -11.66 0.23 0.70
N LYS A 159 -12.83 0.88 0.84
CA LYS A 159 -13.30 1.83 -0.18
C LYS A 159 -12.34 3.01 -0.38
N THR A 160 -11.73 3.50 0.69
CA THR A 160 -10.81 4.65 0.63
C THR A 160 -9.45 4.23 0.07
N CYS A 161 -8.94 3.08 0.48
CA CYS A 161 -7.73 2.48 -0.09
C CYS A 161 -7.90 2.21 -1.59
N GLY A 162 -9.02 1.57 -1.99
CA GLY A 162 -9.31 1.29 -3.39
C GLY A 162 -9.44 2.55 -4.25
N ARG A 163 -10.02 3.63 -3.72
CA ARG A 163 -10.10 4.92 -4.43
C ARG A 163 -8.73 5.52 -4.73
N GLN A 164 -7.77 5.42 -3.81
CA GLN A 164 -6.40 5.90 -4.07
C GLN A 164 -5.78 5.19 -5.29
N LEU A 165 -5.92 3.86 -5.35
CA LEU A 165 -5.44 3.05 -6.47
C LEU A 165 -6.16 3.39 -7.78
N THR A 166 -7.49 3.42 -7.75
CA THR A 166 -8.30 3.71 -8.95
C THR A 166 -7.97 5.08 -9.54
N SER A 167 -7.85 6.12 -8.69
CA SER A 167 -7.50 7.47 -9.11
C SER A 167 -6.09 7.55 -9.71
N PHE A 168 -5.12 6.86 -9.11
CA PHE A 168 -3.75 6.78 -9.63
C PHE A 168 -3.71 6.16 -11.02
N PHE A 169 -4.31 4.99 -11.20
CA PHE A 169 -4.30 4.31 -12.49
C PHE A 169 -5.12 5.03 -13.56
N ALA A 170 -6.19 5.75 -13.19
CA ALA A 170 -6.92 6.60 -14.11
C ALA A 170 -6.03 7.73 -14.65
N ARG A 171 -5.32 8.44 -13.78
CA ARG A 171 -4.36 9.50 -14.15
C ARG A 171 -3.25 8.95 -15.05
N ARG A 172 -2.62 7.83 -14.69
CA ARG A 172 -1.56 7.20 -15.52
C ARG A 172 -2.04 6.81 -16.92
N ARG A 173 -3.29 6.36 -17.05
CA ARG A 173 -3.87 6.08 -18.38
C ARG A 173 -4.05 7.35 -19.20
N GLN A 174 -4.51 8.44 -18.60
CA GLN A 174 -4.67 9.74 -19.28
C GLN A 174 -3.32 10.29 -19.76
N GLU A 175 -2.30 10.28 -18.90
CA GLU A 175 -0.94 10.72 -19.22
C GLU A 175 -0.36 9.93 -20.41
N ARG A 176 -0.51 8.60 -20.38
CA ARG A 176 -0.04 7.73 -21.47
C ARG A 176 -0.77 7.98 -22.80
N ASN A 177 -2.07 8.22 -22.75
CA ASN A 177 -2.85 8.51 -23.96
C ASN A 177 -2.43 9.87 -24.54
N ALA A 178 -2.30 10.91 -23.72
CA ALA A 178 -1.82 12.24 -24.13
C ALA A 178 -0.43 12.17 -24.78
N SER A 179 0.49 11.37 -24.22
CA SER A 179 1.83 11.20 -24.80
C SER A 179 1.80 10.48 -26.15
N ARG A 180 0.91 9.52 -26.32
CA ARG A 180 0.73 8.83 -27.62
C ARG A 180 0.17 9.79 -28.69
N ASP A 181 -0.83 10.60 -28.35
CA ASP A 181 -1.44 11.55 -29.27
C ASP A 181 -0.44 12.66 -29.67
N ALA A 182 0.44 13.06 -28.76
CA ALA A 182 1.50 14.03 -29.05
C ALA A 182 2.56 13.46 -30.01
N SER A 183 2.88 12.16 -29.93
CA SER A 183 3.86 11.52 -30.79
C SER A 183 3.32 11.18 -32.20
N THR A 184 1.99 11.17 -32.38
CA THR A 184 1.33 10.88 -33.66
C THR A 184 0.99 12.13 -34.48
N LYS A 185 1.20 13.36 -33.94
CA LYS A 185 0.98 14.58 -34.73
C LYS A 185 2.09 14.73 -35.77
N PRO A 186 1.74 14.86 -37.10
CA PRO A 186 2.72 15.08 -38.14
C PRO A 186 3.44 16.41 -37.91
N SER A 187 4.76 16.40 -38.13
CA SER A 187 5.59 17.59 -38.13
C SER A 187 5.02 18.63 -39.10
N PRO A 188 4.95 19.94 -38.74
CA PRO A 188 4.48 20.97 -39.67
C PRO A 188 5.36 20.93 -40.92
N ARG A 189 4.73 20.76 -42.10
CA ARG A 189 5.42 20.88 -43.37
C ARG A 189 6.00 22.29 -43.50
N ILE A 190 7.32 22.38 -43.49
CA ILE A 190 8.02 23.60 -43.87
C ILE A 190 7.76 23.81 -45.34
N SER A 191 6.90 24.76 -45.71
CA SER A 191 6.73 25.19 -47.08
C SER A 191 8.02 25.93 -47.50
N ARG A 192 8.85 25.27 -48.29
CA ARG A 192 9.96 25.93 -48.97
C ARG A 192 9.36 26.81 -50.03
N ASN A 193 9.27 28.10 -49.79
CA ASN A 193 9.08 29.12 -50.79
C ASN A 193 10.34 29.17 -51.67
N THR A 194 10.27 28.56 -52.85
CA THR A 194 11.29 28.73 -53.89
C THR A 194 10.92 30.03 -54.62
N THR A 195 11.50 31.13 -54.21
CA THR A 195 11.49 32.35 -55.04
C THR A 195 12.55 32.16 -56.13
N VAL A 196 12.14 31.89 -57.31
CA VAL A 196 13.01 31.96 -58.53
C VAL A 196 12.92 33.38 -59.03
N ALA A 197 14.05 34.06 -59.06
CA ALA A 197 14.27 35.32 -59.78
C ALA A 197 14.73 35.01 -61.23
#